data_388b108f5614ba375adb58b2e0ee6a3a
#
_entry.id   388b108f5614ba375adb58b2e0ee6a3a
#
_cell.length_a   1.000
_cell.length_b   1.000
_cell.length_c   1.000
_cell.angle_alpha   90.00
_cell.angle_beta   90.00
_cell.angle_gamma   90.00
#
_symmetry.space_group_name_H-M   'P 1'
#
loop_
_entity.id
_entity.type
_entity.pdbx_description
1 polymer ?
#
loop_
_entity_poly.entity_id
_entity_poly.type
_entity_poly.pdbx_seq_one_letter_code
_entity_poly.pdbx_strand_id
1 'polypeptide(L)'
;MITILIVDDEKLERRGIRFLLKREGDFQILEAANGKDALGILASNHVDILFSDVKMPYMNGLELTKAVREDHPEMEIVIFSGYNDFSYAREALRYGVVDYVLKPVDPNEFHKTFQRVMENISSKEEKQKQQNRKEDYLKKYFFLRYLYSGKEEDFVQLEKLTDETEDDVSQFSRMVLVSASNCLLYTSPSPRD
;
A
#
# COMPACT_ATOMS: atom_id res chain seq x y z
N MET A 1 -2.82 -4.84 -9.62
CA MET A 1 -3.29 -6.25 -9.36
C MET A 1 -2.78 -6.60 -7.98
N ILE A 2 -3.66 -7.04 -7.09
CA ILE A 2 -3.30 -7.36 -5.69
C ILE A 2 -2.50 -8.65 -5.64
N THR A 3 -1.38 -8.63 -4.92
CA THR A 3 -0.50 -9.77 -4.69
C THR A 3 -0.68 -10.29 -3.27
N ILE A 4 -0.92 -11.58 -3.12
CA ILE A 4 -1.19 -12.25 -1.85
C ILE A 4 -0.11 -13.31 -1.61
N LEU A 5 0.50 -13.30 -0.42
CA LEU A 5 1.43 -14.34 0.02
C LEU A 5 0.74 -15.24 1.05
N ILE A 6 0.70 -16.54 0.78
CA ILE A 6 0.20 -17.57 1.70
C ILE A 6 1.40 -18.30 2.30
N VAL A 7 1.48 -18.33 3.62
CA VAL A 7 2.59 -18.96 4.37
C VAL A 7 2.02 -19.98 5.36
N ASP A 8 2.31 -21.25 5.10
CA ASP A 8 1.87 -22.38 5.93
C ASP A 8 2.76 -23.57 5.58
N ASP A 9 3.19 -24.38 6.52
CA ASP A 9 4.03 -25.54 6.26
C ASP A 9 3.22 -26.70 5.64
N GLU A 10 1.92 -26.75 5.87
CA GLU A 10 1.02 -27.75 5.31
C GLU A 10 0.53 -27.36 3.90
N LYS A 11 0.97 -28.09 2.88
CA LYS A 11 0.55 -27.85 1.49
C LYS A 11 -0.97 -27.94 1.28
N LEU A 12 -1.65 -28.75 2.08
CA LEU A 12 -3.11 -28.91 2.00
C LEU A 12 -3.81 -27.63 2.45
N GLU A 13 -3.34 -27.02 3.55
CA GLU A 13 -3.86 -25.78 4.09
C GLU A 13 -3.66 -24.63 3.08
N ARG A 14 -2.46 -24.47 2.51
CA ARG A 14 -2.21 -23.47 1.46
C ARG A 14 -3.16 -23.61 0.27
N ARG A 15 -3.44 -24.87 -0.15
CA ARG A 15 -4.41 -25.13 -1.24
C ARG A 15 -5.84 -24.75 -0.83
N GLY A 16 -6.21 -24.98 0.42
CA GLY A 16 -7.51 -24.60 0.98
C GLY A 16 -7.70 -23.06 0.93
N ILE A 17 -6.74 -22.31 1.43
CA ILE A 17 -6.76 -20.83 1.40
C ILE A 17 -6.79 -20.33 -0.05
N ARG A 18 -5.96 -20.90 -0.93
CA ARG A 18 -5.97 -20.57 -2.36
C ARG A 18 -7.31 -20.83 -3.03
N PHE A 19 -7.99 -21.91 -2.66
CA PHE A 19 -9.33 -22.21 -3.16
C PHE A 19 -10.36 -21.17 -2.70
N LEU A 20 -10.30 -20.75 -1.43
CA LEU A 20 -11.16 -19.68 -0.92
C LEU A 20 -10.90 -18.35 -1.64
N LEU A 21 -9.64 -17.97 -1.82
CA LEU A 21 -9.26 -16.75 -2.53
C LEU A 21 -9.76 -16.71 -3.99
N LYS A 22 -9.73 -17.84 -4.70
CA LYS A 22 -10.26 -17.92 -6.07
C LYS A 22 -11.77 -17.64 -6.17
N ARG A 23 -12.51 -17.75 -5.09
CA ARG A 23 -13.93 -17.39 -5.03
C ARG A 23 -14.16 -15.90 -4.81
N GLU A 24 -13.16 -15.21 -4.26
CA GLU A 24 -13.19 -13.78 -4.00
C GLU A 24 -12.76 -12.94 -5.22
N GLY A 25 -11.93 -13.50 -6.11
CA GLY A 25 -11.48 -12.81 -7.32
C GLY A 25 -10.18 -13.35 -7.90
N ASP A 26 -9.62 -12.58 -8.84
CA ASP A 26 -8.35 -12.89 -9.47
C ASP A 26 -7.22 -12.10 -8.79
N PHE A 27 -6.29 -12.83 -8.20
CA PHE A 27 -5.14 -12.31 -7.46
C PHE A 27 -3.86 -13.00 -7.91
N GLN A 28 -2.74 -12.29 -7.80
CA GLN A 28 -1.44 -12.94 -7.87
C GLN A 28 -1.17 -13.63 -6.53
N ILE A 29 -1.04 -14.96 -6.53
CA ILE A 29 -0.85 -15.74 -5.32
C ILE A 29 0.56 -16.34 -5.30
N LEU A 30 1.33 -15.96 -4.28
CA LEU A 30 2.63 -16.52 -3.93
C LEU A 30 2.47 -17.45 -2.72
N GLU A 31 3.33 -18.45 -2.61
CA GLU A 31 3.28 -19.43 -1.52
C GLU A 31 4.67 -19.63 -0.91
N ALA A 32 4.71 -19.75 0.42
CA ALA A 32 5.90 -20.14 1.17
C ALA A 32 5.56 -21.25 2.17
N ALA A 33 6.53 -22.08 2.52
CA ALA A 33 6.36 -23.17 3.47
C ALA A 33 6.76 -22.82 4.91
N ASN A 34 7.33 -21.67 5.14
CA ASN A 34 7.73 -21.16 6.46
C ASN A 34 8.03 -19.66 6.37
N GLY A 35 8.20 -19.02 7.53
CA GLY A 35 8.45 -17.58 7.61
C GLY A 35 9.76 -17.15 6.95
N LYS A 36 10.80 -18.00 6.96
CA LYS A 36 12.09 -17.67 6.37
C LYS A 36 12.02 -17.61 4.84
N ASP A 37 11.35 -18.58 4.21
CA ASP A 37 11.09 -18.57 2.77
C ASP A 37 10.20 -17.39 2.38
N ALA A 38 9.22 -17.03 3.23
CA ALA A 38 8.36 -15.87 3.03
C ALA A 38 9.16 -14.57 2.97
N LEU A 39 10.13 -14.34 3.88
CA LEU A 39 11.02 -13.17 3.85
C LEU A 39 11.84 -13.10 2.55
N GLY A 40 12.29 -14.27 2.04
CA GLY A 40 12.98 -14.34 0.75
C GLY A 40 12.10 -13.91 -0.43
N ILE A 41 10.81 -14.25 -0.40
CA ILE A 41 9.83 -13.82 -1.41
C ILE A 41 9.58 -12.32 -1.30
N LEU A 42 9.39 -11.80 -0.08
CA LEU A 42 9.13 -10.38 0.18
C LEU A 42 10.28 -9.48 -0.25
N ALA A 43 11.54 -9.96 -0.16
CA ALA A 43 12.70 -9.21 -0.63
C ALA A 43 12.70 -8.94 -2.15
N SER A 44 11.93 -9.71 -2.93
CA SER A 44 11.94 -9.66 -4.40
C SER A 44 10.58 -9.32 -5.01
N ASN A 45 9.53 -9.26 -4.21
CA ASN A 45 8.16 -9.06 -4.68
C ASN A 45 7.43 -8.07 -3.79
N HIS A 46 6.63 -7.20 -4.43
CA HIS A 46 5.64 -6.43 -3.68
C HIS A 46 4.46 -7.34 -3.32
N VAL A 47 4.09 -7.33 -2.04
CA VAL A 47 2.97 -8.12 -1.51
C VAL A 47 2.05 -7.20 -0.74
N ASP A 48 0.76 -7.24 -1.06
CA ASP A 48 -0.27 -6.41 -0.43
C ASP A 48 -0.87 -7.08 0.81
N ILE A 49 -1.01 -8.41 0.76
CA ILE A 49 -1.68 -9.21 1.79
C ILE A 49 -0.84 -10.43 2.16
N LEU A 50 -0.62 -10.63 3.45
CA LEU A 50 0.01 -11.82 4.02
C LEU A 50 -1.03 -12.65 4.78
N PHE A 51 -1.23 -13.90 4.36
CA PHE A 51 -1.92 -14.94 5.11
C PHE A 51 -0.88 -15.89 5.69
N SER A 52 -0.78 -15.97 7.02
CA SER A 52 0.25 -16.80 7.67
C SER A 52 -0.35 -17.72 8.72
N ASP A 53 0.08 -18.98 8.75
CA ASP A 53 -0.12 -19.83 9.92
C ASP A 53 0.74 -19.34 11.09
N VAL A 54 0.31 -19.61 12.31
CA VAL A 54 1.08 -19.30 13.52
C VAL A 54 2.25 -20.25 13.68
N LYS A 55 1.98 -21.56 13.60
CA LYS A 55 3.00 -22.57 13.93
C LYS A 55 3.63 -23.16 12.70
N MET A 56 4.83 -22.70 12.42
CA MET A 56 5.64 -23.19 11.30
C MET A 56 7.07 -23.47 11.76
N PRO A 57 7.80 -24.37 11.07
CA PRO A 57 9.21 -24.60 11.34
C PRO A 57 10.07 -23.38 11.01
N TYR A 58 11.21 -23.26 11.67
CA TYR A 58 12.27 -22.24 11.50
C TYR A 58 11.90 -20.82 11.94
N MET A 59 10.75 -20.31 11.52
CA MET A 59 10.22 -19.00 11.87
C MET A 59 8.70 -19.11 11.91
N ASN A 60 8.13 -18.85 13.08
CA ASN A 60 6.67 -18.87 13.27
C ASN A 60 5.99 -17.62 12.69
N GLY A 61 4.64 -17.67 12.54
CA GLY A 61 3.89 -16.59 11.93
C GLY A 61 3.91 -15.27 12.70
N LEU A 62 4.11 -15.29 14.02
CA LEU A 62 4.21 -14.06 14.81
C LEU A 62 5.59 -13.40 14.66
N GLU A 63 6.65 -14.20 14.60
CA GLU A 63 7.99 -13.72 14.28
C GLU A 63 8.05 -13.13 12.88
N LEU A 64 7.42 -13.81 11.91
CA LEU A 64 7.26 -13.29 10.55
C LEU A 64 6.47 -11.97 10.54
N THR A 65 5.33 -11.91 11.24
CA THR A 65 4.51 -10.70 11.34
C THR A 65 5.30 -9.52 11.89
N LYS A 66 6.10 -9.76 12.94
CA LYS A 66 6.95 -8.72 13.52
C LYS A 66 7.97 -8.19 12.50
N ALA A 67 8.71 -9.08 11.82
CA ALA A 67 9.70 -8.70 10.83
C ALA A 67 9.04 -7.94 9.65
N VAL A 68 7.92 -8.45 9.14
CA VAL A 68 7.17 -7.81 8.05
C VAL A 68 6.67 -6.41 8.44
N ARG A 69 6.26 -6.22 9.70
CA ARG A 69 5.73 -4.93 10.14
C ARG A 69 6.81 -3.84 10.23
N GLU A 70 8.07 -4.22 10.43
CA GLU A 70 9.22 -3.30 10.43
C GLU A 70 9.54 -2.81 9.01
N ASP A 71 9.52 -3.69 8.01
CA ASP A 71 9.93 -3.39 6.63
C ASP A 71 8.75 -3.04 5.70
N HIS A 72 7.55 -3.55 6.00
CA HIS A 72 6.34 -3.42 5.18
C HIS A 72 5.13 -2.98 6.03
N PRO A 73 5.12 -1.75 6.59
CA PRO A 73 4.07 -1.30 7.53
C PRO A 73 2.66 -1.26 6.92
N GLU A 74 2.57 -1.10 5.59
CA GLU A 74 1.30 -0.99 4.88
C GLU A 74 0.66 -2.33 4.52
N MET A 75 1.40 -3.44 4.61
CA MET A 75 0.90 -4.78 4.27
C MET A 75 -0.24 -5.21 5.21
N GLU A 76 -1.33 -5.70 4.66
CA GLU A 76 -2.41 -6.29 5.46
C GLU A 76 -2.03 -7.71 5.85
N ILE A 77 -2.18 -8.04 7.15
CA ILE A 77 -1.76 -9.34 7.69
C ILE A 77 -2.94 -10.02 8.36
N VAL A 78 -3.19 -11.27 8.00
CA VAL A 78 -4.16 -12.16 8.64
C VAL A 78 -3.44 -13.41 9.11
N ILE A 79 -3.69 -13.80 10.35
CA ILE A 79 -3.11 -14.99 10.97
C ILE A 79 -4.14 -16.11 11.02
N PHE A 80 -3.75 -17.30 10.58
CA PHE A 80 -4.52 -18.53 10.77
C PHE A 80 -3.90 -19.36 11.89
N SER A 81 -4.73 -20.02 12.70
CA SER A 81 -4.23 -20.86 13.79
C SER A 81 -5.13 -22.04 14.07
N GLY A 82 -4.55 -23.22 14.19
CA GLY A 82 -5.23 -24.41 14.71
C GLY A 82 -5.41 -24.44 16.21
N TYR A 83 -4.93 -23.42 16.91
CA TYR A 83 -4.92 -23.37 18.37
C TYR A 83 -5.74 -22.19 18.89
N ASN A 84 -6.65 -22.50 19.79
CA ASN A 84 -7.40 -21.49 20.54
C ASN A 84 -6.53 -20.94 21.70
N ASP A 85 -5.31 -20.49 21.35
CA ASP A 85 -4.37 -19.93 22.32
C ASP A 85 -4.49 -18.41 22.33
N PHE A 86 -5.14 -17.92 23.37
CA PHE A 86 -5.38 -16.49 23.56
C PHE A 86 -4.10 -15.65 23.61
N SER A 87 -2.97 -16.27 23.98
CA SER A 87 -1.67 -15.56 24.02
C SER A 87 -1.20 -15.15 22.63
N TYR A 88 -1.33 -16.04 21.64
CA TYR A 88 -0.96 -15.76 20.25
C TYR A 88 -1.88 -14.71 19.61
N ALA A 89 -3.20 -14.82 19.85
CA ALA A 89 -4.14 -13.84 19.34
C ALA A 89 -3.84 -12.42 19.89
N ARG A 90 -3.57 -12.31 21.20
CA ARG A 90 -3.22 -11.04 21.83
C ARG A 90 -1.91 -10.46 21.31
N GLU A 91 -0.92 -11.30 21.03
CA GLU A 91 0.36 -10.88 20.48
C GLU A 91 0.21 -10.42 19.03
N ALA A 92 -0.51 -11.17 18.20
CA ALA A 92 -0.83 -10.81 16.83
C ALA A 92 -1.50 -9.42 16.73
N LEU A 93 -2.49 -9.15 17.59
CA LEU A 93 -3.16 -7.86 17.66
C LEU A 93 -2.22 -6.68 17.96
N ARG A 94 -1.17 -6.91 18.77
CA ARG A 94 -0.15 -5.87 19.05
C ARG A 94 0.67 -5.49 17.83
N TYR A 95 0.83 -6.42 16.89
CA TYR A 95 1.50 -6.17 15.61
C TYR A 95 0.53 -5.65 14.53
N GLY A 96 -0.71 -5.33 14.90
CA GLY A 96 -1.68 -4.72 14.00
C GLY A 96 -2.12 -5.65 12.87
N VAL A 97 -2.30 -6.96 13.14
CA VAL A 97 -2.95 -7.86 12.19
C VAL A 97 -4.42 -7.48 12.04
N VAL A 98 -4.96 -7.67 10.84
CA VAL A 98 -6.38 -7.38 10.54
C VAL A 98 -7.29 -8.35 11.26
N ASP A 99 -6.88 -9.61 11.29
CA ASP A 99 -7.67 -10.67 11.90
C ASP A 99 -6.82 -11.87 12.34
N TYR A 100 -7.38 -12.64 13.28
CA TYR A 100 -6.83 -13.90 13.75
C TYR A 100 -7.93 -14.96 13.63
N VAL A 101 -7.81 -15.81 12.62
CA VAL A 101 -8.84 -16.79 12.23
C VAL A 101 -8.46 -18.17 12.72
N LEU A 102 -9.45 -18.87 13.33
CA LEU A 102 -9.25 -20.23 13.82
C LEU A 102 -9.44 -21.26 12.69
N LYS A 103 -8.58 -22.28 12.66
CA LYS A 103 -8.75 -23.45 11.81
C LYS A 103 -9.65 -24.47 12.51
N PRO A 104 -10.51 -25.21 11.78
CA PRO A 104 -10.68 -25.17 10.32
C PRO A 104 -11.39 -23.89 9.87
N VAL A 105 -10.88 -23.27 8.79
CA VAL A 105 -11.37 -21.99 8.31
C VAL A 105 -12.78 -22.14 7.71
N ASP A 106 -13.77 -21.49 8.32
CA ASP A 106 -15.11 -21.40 7.76
C ASP A 106 -15.13 -20.45 6.53
N PRO A 107 -15.72 -20.85 5.39
CA PRO A 107 -15.74 -20.01 4.20
C PRO A 107 -16.43 -18.65 4.39
N ASN A 108 -17.45 -18.56 5.24
CA ASN A 108 -18.15 -17.30 5.49
C ASN A 108 -17.33 -16.38 6.41
N GLU A 109 -16.61 -16.95 7.38
CA GLU A 109 -15.67 -16.22 8.23
C GLU A 109 -14.51 -15.69 7.37
N PHE A 110 -13.95 -16.53 6.51
CA PHE A 110 -12.92 -16.12 5.55
C PHE A 110 -13.39 -14.95 4.68
N HIS A 111 -14.57 -15.05 4.09
CA HIS A 111 -15.13 -13.99 3.25
C HIS A 111 -15.24 -12.66 4.01
N LYS A 112 -15.75 -12.66 5.25
CA LYS A 112 -15.85 -11.44 6.08
C LYS A 112 -14.49 -10.85 6.41
N THR A 113 -13.52 -11.70 6.75
CA THR A 113 -12.14 -11.27 7.01
C THR A 113 -11.52 -10.68 5.76
N PHE A 114 -11.70 -11.33 4.62
CA PHE A 114 -11.19 -10.85 3.34
C PHE A 114 -11.81 -9.51 2.93
N GLN A 115 -13.11 -9.32 3.12
CA GLN A 115 -13.77 -8.03 2.90
C GLN A 115 -13.14 -6.91 3.75
N ARG A 116 -12.87 -7.14 5.04
CA ARG A 116 -12.19 -6.16 5.90
C ARG A 116 -10.79 -5.81 5.39
N VAL A 117 -10.04 -6.81 4.94
CA VAL A 117 -8.73 -6.58 4.32
C VAL A 117 -8.84 -5.66 3.11
N MET A 118 -9.80 -5.94 2.22
CA MET A 118 -10.01 -5.15 1.00
C MET A 118 -10.49 -3.72 1.31
N GLU A 119 -11.33 -3.53 2.32
CA GLU A 119 -11.76 -2.21 2.80
C GLU A 119 -10.57 -1.40 3.35
N ASN A 120 -9.67 -2.04 4.09
CA ASN A 120 -8.46 -1.40 4.59
C ASN A 120 -7.56 -0.93 3.45
N ILE A 121 -7.29 -1.80 2.47
CA ILE A 121 -6.49 -1.46 1.29
C ILE A 121 -7.11 -0.28 0.55
N SER A 122 -8.41 -0.35 0.25
CA SER A 122 -9.12 0.73 -0.46
C SER A 122 -9.07 2.07 0.29
N SER A 123 -9.26 2.04 1.61
CA SER A 123 -9.19 3.25 2.45
C SER A 123 -7.79 3.85 2.50
N LYS A 124 -6.74 3.02 2.51
CA LYS A 124 -5.35 3.49 2.44
C LYS A 124 -5.05 4.14 1.10
N GLU A 125 -5.45 3.50 0.00
CA GLU A 125 -5.30 4.06 -1.34
C GLU A 125 -6.03 5.40 -1.51
N GLU A 126 -7.26 5.53 -0.99
CA GLU A 126 -8.01 6.77 -1.05
C GLU A 126 -7.33 7.89 -0.28
N LYS A 127 -6.84 7.61 0.95
CA LYS A 127 -6.08 8.57 1.75
C LYS A 127 -4.81 9.02 1.03
N GLN A 128 -4.07 8.08 0.44
CA GLN A 128 -2.86 8.39 -0.30
C GLN A 128 -3.16 9.25 -1.54
N LYS A 129 -4.21 8.91 -2.30
CA LYS A 129 -4.67 9.73 -3.44
C LYS A 129 -5.08 11.15 -3.01
N GLN A 130 -5.75 11.30 -1.87
CA GLN A 130 -6.12 12.62 -1.34
C GLN A 130 -4.89 13.41 -0.92
N GLN A 131 -3.93 12.78 -0.25
CA GLN A 131 -2.67 13.41 0.16
C GLN A 131 -1.88 13.87 -1.07
N ASN A 132 -1.68 13.02 -2.06
CA ASN A 132 -0.98 13.37 -3.30
C ASN A 132 -1.66 14.54 -4.04
N ARG A 133 -3.01 14.53 -4.14
CA ARG A 133 -3.75 15.67 -4.74
C ARG A 133 -3.55 16.98 -3.99
N LYS A 134 -3.51 16.92 -2.66
CA LYS A 134 -3.25 18.10 -1.83
C LYS A 134 -1.85 18.64 -2.04
N GLU A 135 -0.86 17.78 -2.11
CA GLU A 135 0.53 18.15 -2.39
C GLU A 135 0.70 18.76 -3.79
N ASP A 136 0.11 18.15 -4.81
CA ASP A 136 0.10 18.69 -6.18
C ASP A 136 -0.55 20.08 -6.23
N TYR A 137 -1.65 20.26 -5.50
CA TYR A 137 -2.30 21.56 -5.42
C TYR A 137 -1.41 22.61 -4.75
N LEU A 138 -0.73 22.27 -3.65
CA LEU A 138 0.19 23.16 -2.95
C LEU A 138 1.41 23.49 -3.80
N LYS A 139 2.01 22.51 -4.47
CA LYS A 139 3.10 22.70 -5.44
C LYS A 139 2.69 23.71 -6.51
N LYS A 140 1.53 23.51 -7.14
CA LYS A 140 1.00 24.41 -8.16
C LYS A 140 0.71 25.80 -7.63
N TYR A 141 0.17 25.92 -6.41
CA TYR A 141 -0.13 27.21 -5.77
C TYR A 141 1.15 28.02 -5.51
N PHE A 142 2.16 27.43 -4.85
CA PHE A 142 3.41 28.14 -4.56
C PHE A 142 4.19 28.49 -5.83
N PHE A 143 4.14 27.62 -6.81
CA PHE A 143 4.75 27.87 -8.11
C PHE A 143 4.13 29.08 -8.81
N LEU A 144 2.81 29.16 -8.90
CA LEU A 144 2.12 30.31 -9.49
C LEU A 144 2.41 31.60 -8.69
N ARG A 145 2.38 31.53 -7.36
CA ARG A 145 2.74 32.66 -6.51
C ARG A 145 4.16 33.15 -6.80
N TYR A 146 5.13 32.27 -6.87
CA TYR A 146 6.50 32.63 -7.21
C TYR A 146 6.58 33.32 -8.57
N LEU A 147 5.92 32.79 -9.60
CA LEU A 147 5.89 33.41 -10.94
C LEU A 147 5.29 34.83 -10.94
N TYR A 148 4.25 35.09 -10.15
CA TYR A 148 3.59 36.38 -10.12
C TYR A 148 4.24 37.38 -9.15
N SER A 149 4.76 36.91 -8.01
CA SER A 149 5.30 37.79 -6.95
C SER A 149 6.82 37.94 -7.00
N GLY A 150 7.53 36.99 -7.59
CA GLY A 150 9.00 36.92 -7.54
C GLY A 150 9.59 36.74 -6.14
N LYS A 151 8.74 36.35 -5.15
CA LYS A 151 9.19 36.24 -3.76
C LYS A 151 9.93 34.93 -3.54
N GLU A 152 11.16 35.02 -3.06
CA GLU A 152 12.03 33.89 -2.75
C GLU A 152 11.44 32.94 -1.69
N GLU A 153 10.59 33.46 -0.80
CA GLU A 153 9.86 32.67 0.21
C GLU A 153 8.94 31.62 -0.43
N ASP A 154 8.30 31.91 -1.55
CA ASP A 154 7.41 31.00 -2.26
C ASP A 154 8.22 29.91 -2.98
N PHE A 155 9.41 30.24 -3.47
CA PHE A 155 10.34 29.26 -4.03
C PHE A 155 10.87 28.28 -2.99
N VAL A 156 11.25 28.75 -1.80
CA VAL A 156 11.69 27.89 -0.68
C VAL A 156 10.60 26.92 -0.24
N GLN A 157 9.32 27.34 -0.26
CA GLN A 157 8.21 26.43 0.06
C GLN A 157 8.00 25.37 -1.03
N LEU A 158 8.16 25.76 -2.29
CA LEU A 158 8.09 24.81 -3.41
C LEU A 158 9.21 23.78 -3.33
N GLU A 159 10.46 24.24 -3.09
CA GLU A 159 11.63 23.37 -2.95
C GLU A 159 11.44 22.32 -1.84
N LYS A 160 10.95 22.72 -0.68
CA LYS A 160 10.63 21.76 0.41
C LYS A 160 9.60 20.71 0.01
N LEU A 161 8.59 21.07 -0.77
CA LEU A 161 7.57 20.14 -1.25
C LEU A 161 8.08 19.21 -2.37
N THR A 162 9.13 19.59 -3.08
CA THR A 162 9.74 18.76 -4.13
C THR A 162 10.82 17.83 -3.58
N ASP A 163 11.60 18.26 -2.59
CA ASP A 163 12.66 17.44 -1.96
C ASP A 163 12.06 16.21 -1.22
N GLU A 164 10.85 16.32 -0.71
CA GLU A 164 10.16 15.19 -0.04
C GLU A 164 9.64 14.12 -1.01
N THR A 165 9.61 14.37 -2.33
CA THR A 165 8.92 13.50 -3.30
C THR A 165 9.80 12.91 -4.41
N GLU A 166 11.15 13.07 -4.37
CA GLU A 166 12.07 12.67 -5.47
C GLU A 166 11.65 13.20 -6.86
N ASP A 167 10.71 14.13 -6.94
CA ASP A 167 10.22 14.69 -8.18
C ASP A 167 11.28 15.62 -8.78
N ASP A 168 11.85 15.23 -9.91
CA ASP A 168 12.82 16.02 -10.64
C ASP A 168 12.23 17.37 -11.06
N VAL A 169 12.88 18.46 -10.64
CA VAL A 169 12.55 19.85 -11.00
C VAL A 169 12.36 20.03 -12.52
N SER A 170 12.93 19.14 -13.35
CA SER A 170 12.74 19.10 -14.79
C SER A 170 11.28 18.86 -15.22
N GLN A 171 10.48 18.16 -14.43
CA GLN A 171 9.04 17.97 -14.69
C GLN A 171 8.25 19.27 -14.48
N PHE A 172 8.66 20.10 -13.51
CA PHE A 172 8.06 21.42 -13.29
C PHE A 172 8.35 22.37 -14.46
N SER A 173 9.54 22.33 -15.02
CA SER A 173 9.91 23.14 -16.20
C SER A 173 9.02 22.83 -17.40
N ARG A 174 8.61 21.58 -17.60
CA ARG A 174 7.66 21.17 -18.65
C ARG A 174 6.23 21.65 -18.40
N MET A 175 5.75 21.61 -17.14
CA MET A 175 4.43 22.15 -16.78
C MET A 175 4.34 23.65 -16.98
N VAL A 176 5.42 24.39 -16.72
CA VAL A 176 5.52 25.84 -16.98
C VAL A 176 5.38 26.17 -18.46
N LEU A 177 6.08 25.46 -19.32
CA LEU A 177 6.04 25.67 -20.77
C LEU A 177 4.65 25.42 -21.36
N VAL A 178 3.93 24.37 -20.87
CA VAL A 178 2.58 24.06 -21.32
C VAL A 178 1.56 25.08 -20.81
N SER A 179 1.71 25.58 -19.58
CA SER A 179 0.80 26.59 -19.01
C SER A 179 1.03 27.96 -19.65
N ALA A 180 2.27 28.35 -19.91
CA ALA A 180 2.63 29.60 -20.60
C ALA A 180 2.16 29.59 -22.06
N SER A 181 2.28 28.49 -22.78
CA SER A 181 1.78 28.36 -24.16
C SER A 181 0.24 28.46 -24.24
N ASN A 182 -0.49 27.93 -23.25
CA ASN A 182 -1.94 28.10 -23.17
C ASN A 182 -2.38 29.53 -22.80
N CYS A 183 -1.59 30.27 -22.00
CA CYS A 183 -1.85 31.69 -21.73
C CYS A 183 -1.59 32.57 -22.95
N LEU A 184 -0.63 32.25 -23.77
CA LEU A 184 -0.30 33.00 -25.00
C LEU A 184 -1.32 32.83 -26.13
N LEU A 185 -2.13 31.76 -26.08
CA LEU A 185 -3.22 31.50 -27.03
C LEU A 185 -4.47 32.35 -26.79
N TYR A 186 -4.57 33.07 -25.63
CA TYR A 186 -5.71 33.95 -25.30
C TYR A 186 -5.47 35.43 -25.54
N THR A 187 -4.33 35.84 -26.07
CA THR A 187 -4.15 37.18 -26.56
C THR A 187 -4.51 37.25 -28.06
N SER A 188 -5.79 37.17 -28.35
CA SER A 188 -6.36 37.59 -29.63
C SER A 188 -6.12 39.10 -29.79
N PRO A 189 -5.50 39.57 -30.88
CA PRO A 189 -5.46 41.00 -31.13
C PRO A 189 -6.88 41.49 -31.34
N SER A 190 -7.24 42.53 -30.58
CA SER A 190 -8.46 43.31 -30.82
C SER A 190 -8.47 43.80 -32.27
N PRO A 191 -9.57 43.65 -33.04
CA PRO A 191 -9.68 44.27 -34.34
C PRO A 191 -9.69 45.76 -34.13
N ARG A 192 -8.70 46.45 -34.68
CA ARG A 192 -8.79 47.87 -34.92
C ARG A 192 -9.34 48.06 -36.34
N ASP A 193 -10.43 48.81 -36.37
CA ASP A 193 -11.00 49.59 -37.46
C ASP A 193 -11.18 48.93 -38.81
#